data_d6e745770979548df0d277754686a823
#
_entry.id   d6e745770979548df0d277754686a823
#
_cell.length_a   1.000
_cell.length_b   1.000
_cell.length_c   1.000
_cell.angle_alpha   90.00
_cell.angle_beta   90.00
_cell.angle_gamma   90.00
#
_symmetry.space_group_name_H-M   'P 1'
#
loop_
_entity.id
_entity.type
_entity.pdbx_description
1 polymer ?
#
loop_
_entity_poly.entity_id
_entity_poly.type
_entity_poly.pdbx_seq_one_letter_code
_entity_poly.pdbx_strand_id
1 'polypeptide(L)'
;MSARDYGFAVDLANTMDWNMTVADFEFNRLLESDGCLMLFDGSIPVGIASCVSFGEIGWFGNFIVKPEYRGRGVGSLLLEYAVNYLRSKGVQTVGLYAYPYLEKYYSKFGFKTVDNAADNGALIVMNNSNVQVNPCSGSSLFKVEQFSAQFDFSVLASFDSAFFGADRSKLLKSLLQEPSNLCYVSFVGEELAGYVLSKDPGGLVEVGSLVCRPDMPDVAFELLRVLFQRLVNRQVVLYLSSNQVVLEAFLLELGFMKSFSLSRMFLGESKIQTGICLAESLERG
;
A
#
# COMPACT_ATOMS: atom_id res chain seq x y z
N MET A 1 1.35 5.83 20.39
CA MET A 1 1.57 7.19 19.81
C MET A 1 0.31 8.03 19.98
N SER A 2 0.43 9.29 20.30
CA SER A 2 -0.66 10.26 20.45
C SER A 2 -0.43 11.48 19.54
N ALA A 3 -1.39 12.39 19.42
CA ALA A 3 -1.24 13.59 18.59
C ALA A 3 0.01 14.45 18.95
N ARG A 4 0.46 14.42 20.22
CA ARG A 4 1.65 15.16 20.69
C ARG A 4 2.95 14.59 20.08
N ASP A 5 2.92 13.35 19.62
CA ASP A 5 4.08 12.61 19.17
C ASP A 5 4.26 12.70 17.65
N TYR A 6 3.25 13.20 16.91
CA TYR A 6 3.27 13.21 15.44
C TYR A 6 4.40 14.05 14.86
N GLY A 7 4.74 15.19 15.48
CA GLY A 7 5.89 16.00 15.04
C GLY A 7 7.18 15.19 15.01
N PHE A 8 7.47 14.46 16.09
CA PHE A 8 8.63 13.58 16.14
C PHE A 8 8.55 12.44 15.10
N ALA A 9 7.37 11.85 14.92
CA ALA A 9 7.20 10.75 13.98
C ALA A 9 7.42 11.21 12.53
N VAL A 10 6.91 12.37 12.16
CA VAL A 10 7.11 13.02 10.85
C VAL A 10 8.59 13.34 10.63
N ASP A 11 9.23 14.00 11.61
CA ASP A 11 10.65 14.37 11.51
C ASP A 11 11.53 13.12 11.34
N LEU A 12 11.26 12.06 12.11
CA LEU A 12 12.02 10.82 12.02
C LEU A 12 11.79 10.10 10.68
N ALA A 13 10.54 10.00 10.21
CA ALA A 13 10.21 9.37 8.93
C ALA A 13 10.86 10.12 7.76
N ASN A 14 10.88 11.45 7.81
CA ASN A 14 11.44 12.28 6.74
C ASN A 14 12.98 12.31 6.73
N THR A 15 13.66 11.74 7.74
CA THR A 15 15.09 11.42 7.62
C THR A 15 15.39 10.34 6.57
N MET A 16 14.35 9.66 6.08
CA MET A 16 14.42 8.63 5.04
C MET A 16 13.82 9.09 3.70
N ASP A 17 13.56 10.40 3.57
CA ASP A 17 12.92 11.02 2.38
C ASP A 17 11.52 10.42 2.05
N TRP A 18 10.78 9.97 3.10
CA TRP A 18 9.46 9.37 2.90
C TRP A 18 8.34 10.39 2.68
N ASN A 19 8.62 11.67 2.86
CA ASN A 19 7.66 12.79 2.66
C ASN A 19 6.35 12.62 3.47
N MET A 20 6.44 11.99 4.64
CA MET A 20 5.29 11.78 5.51
C MET A 20 4.84 13.08 6.19
N THR A 21 3.56 13.15 6.44
CA THR A 21 2.88 14.27 7.09
C THR A 21 2.16 13.82 8.37
N VAL A 22 1.65 14.77 9.12
CA VAL A 22 0.79 14.47 10.30
C VAL A 22 -0.45 13.69 9.87
N ALA A 23 -1.04 14.02 8.71
CA ALA A 23 -2.25 13.36 8.22
C ALA A 23 -2.05 11.86 7.98
N ASP A 24 -0.84 11.41 7.57
CA ASP A 24 -0.54 9.99 7.38
C ASP A 24 -0.58 9.22 8.70
N PHE A 25 -0.06 9.81 9.79
CA PHE A 25 -0.12 9.21 11.12
C PHE A 25 -1.53 9.26 11.72
N GLU A 26 -2.30 10.32 11.46
CA GLU A 26 -3.70 10.42 11.83
C GLU A 26 -4.53 9.35 11.11
N PHE A 27 -4.30 9.14 9.83
CA PHE A 27 -4.96 8.11 9.04
C PHE A 27 -4.61 6.71 9.54
N ASN A 28 -3.35 6.41 9.79
CA ASN A 28 -2.93 5.11 10.36
C ASN A 28 -3.58 4.86 11.73
N ARG A 29 -3.68 5.90 12.57
CA ARG A 29 -4.34 5.80 13.87
C ARG A 29 -5.86 5.66 13.76
N LEU A 30 -6.49 6.24 12.74
CA LEU A 30 -7.91 6.02 12.45
C LEU A 30 -8.19 4.55 12.13
N LEU A 31 -7.30 3.93 11.36
CA LEU A 31 -7.43 2.51 10.98
C LEU A 31 -7.14 1.56 12.15
N GLU A 32 -6.15 1.91 12.99
CA GLU A 32 -5.71 1.07 14.10
C GLU A 32 -5.23 1.96 15.26
N SER A 33 -6.13 2.27 16.20
CA SER A 33 -5.93 3.29 17.24
C SER A 33 -4.67 3.09 18.08
N ASP A 34 -4.33 1.84 18.37
CA ASP A 34 -3.17 1.45 19.17
C ASP A 34 -2.01 0.91 18.31
N GLY A 35 -2.19 0.88 16.98
CA GLY A 35 -1.23 0.34 16.02
C GLY A 35 -0.06 1.28 15.70
N CYS A 36 -0.18 2.57 15.99
CA CYS A 36 0.91 3.53 15.86
C CYS A 36 1.80 3.47 17.10
N LEU A 37 2.94 2.80 16.97
CA LEU A 37 3.88 2.54 18.07
C LEU A 37 4.95 3.62 18.14
N MET A 38 5.41 3.91 19.36
CA MET A 38 6.58 4.74 19.63
C MET A 38 7.39 4.12 20.75
N LEU A 39 8.69 4.00 20.55
CA LEU A 39 9.62 3.49 21.55
C LEU A 39 10.38 4.65 22.20
N PHE A 40 10.56 4.55 23.51
CA PHE A 40 11.25 5.56 24.32
C PHE A 40 12.46 4.96 25.03
N ASP A 41 13.53 5.74 25.16
CA ASP A 41 14.62 5.53 26.10
C ASP A 41 14.45 6.57 27.23
N GLY A 42 13.94 6.14 28.39
CA GLY A 42 13.45 7.04 29.41
C GLY A 42 12.31 7.93 28.89
N SER A 43 12.55 9.24 28.76
CA SER A 43 11.62 10.20 28.19
C SER A 43 11.91 10.58 26.74
N ILE A 44 12.97 10.01 26.14
CA ILE A 44 13.44 10.36 24.80
C ILE A 44 12.80 9.42 23.78
N PRO A 45 12.03 9.90 22.79
CA PRO A 45 11.52 9.03 21.73
C PRO A 45 12.66 8.64 20.79
N VAL A 46 12.76 7.34 20.48
CA VAL A 46 13.91 6.76 19.76
C VAL A 46 13.53 5.94 18.51
N GLY A 47 12.26 5.60 18.35
CA GLY A 47 11.79 4.83 17.20
C GLY A 47 10.28 4.81 17.05
N ILE A 48 9.82 4.53 15.84
CA ILE A 48 8.41 4.43 15.48
C ILE A 48 8.15 3.18 14.66
N ALA A 49 6.90 2.72 14.67
CA ALA A 49 6.36 1.71 13.75
C ALA A 49 4.85 1.89 13.62
N SER A 50 4.29 1.45 12.49
CA SER A 50 2.85 1.37 12.28
C SER A 50 2.44 -0.08 12.06
N CYS A 51 1.34 -0.49 12.68
CA CYS A 51 0.71 -1.79 12.53
C CYS A 51 -0.75 -1.60 12.15
N VAL A 52 -1.27 -2.42 11.25
CA VAL A 52 -2.68 -2.49 10.94
C VAL A 52 -3.11 -3.95 10.85
N SER A 53 -4.25 -4.29 11.48
CA SER A 53 -4.83 -5.63 11.45
C SER A 53 -6.01 -5.66 10.49
N PHE A 54 -6.05 -6.68 9.64
CA PHE A 54 -7.15 -7.02 8.74
C PHE A 54 -7.65 -8.45 9.05
N GLY A 55 -7.93 -8.74 10.32
CA GLY A 55 -8.27 -10.08 10.77
C GLY A 55 -7.05 -11.00 10.86
N GLU A 56 -6.99 -12.05 10.04
CA GLU A 56 -5.87 -13.02 10.06
C GLU A 56 -4.58 -12.47 9.44
N ILE A 57 -4.67 -11.44 8.60
CA ILE A 57 -3.51 -10.75 8.01
C ILE A 57 -3.31 -9.41 8.71
N GLY A 58 -2.08 -9.10 9.08
CA GLY A 58 -1.68 -7.78 9.56
C GLY A 58 -0.52 -7.25 8.75
N TRP A 59 -0.39 -5.94 8.74
CA TRP A 59 0.68 -5.26 8.04
C TRP A 59 1.51 -4.42 9.00
N PHE A 60 2.80 -4.36 8.74
CA PHE A 60 3.78 -3.65 9.55
C PHE A 60 4.58 -2.69 8.66
N GLY A 61 4.60 -1.42 9.02
CA GLY A 61 5.27 -0.38 8.24
C GLY A 61 5.79 0.76 9.10
N ASN A 62 6.26 1.81 8.46
CA ASN A 62 6.83 3.02 9.06
C ASN A 62 7.86 2.73 10.17
N PHE A 63 8.63 1.63 9.97
CA PHE A 63 9.57 1.13 10.97
C PHE A 63 10.91 1.84 10.85
N ILE A 64 11.20 2.68 11.83
CA ILE A 64 12.43 3.46 11.85
C ILE A 64 12.92 3.67 13.28
N VAL A 65 14.23 3.59 13.45
CA VAL A 65 14.93 3.89 14.70
C VAL A 65 15.95 4.99 14.44
N LYS A 66 16.05 5.95 15.36
CA LYS A 66 17.05 7.02 15.29
C LYS A 66 18.44 6.46 15.05
N PRO A 67 19.26 7.08 14.16
CA PRO A 67 20.59 6.57 13.80
C PRO A 67 21.47 6.23 15.00
N GLU A 68 21.51 7.10 16.02
CA GLU A 68 22.33 6.94 17.21
C GLU A 68 21.91 5.77 18.14
N TYR A 69 20.70 5.23 17.92
CA TYR A 69 20.17 4.07 18.66
C TYR A 69 20.25 2.76 17.88
N ARG A 70 20.68 2.81 16.61
CA ARG A 70 20.83 1.60 15.77
C ARG A 70 22.00 0.74 16.26
N GLY A 71 21.94 -0.55 15.94
CA GLY A 71 22.99 -1.52 16.36
C GLY A 71 22.97 -1.92 17.84
N ARG A 72 22.01 -1.42 18.63
CA ARG A 72 21.88 -1.67 20.07
C ARG A 72 20.69 -2.55 20.45
N GLY A 73 20.07 -3.24 19.48
CA GLY A 73 18.89 -4.07 19.72
C GLY A 73 17.56 -3.31 19.77
N VAL A 74 17.55 -1.98 19.70
CA VAL A 74 16.34 -1.14 19.79
C VAL A 74 15.33 -1.48 18.68
N GLY A 75 15.79 -1.68 17.44
CA GLY A 75 14.93 -2.10 16.36
C GLY A 75 14.32 -3.48 16.58
N SER A 76 15.12 -4.44 17.12
CA SER A 76 14.63 -5.78 17.44
C SER A 76 13.50 -5.74 18.47
N LEU A 77 13.67 -4.95 19.53
CA LEU A 77 12.64 -4.76 20.55
C LEU A 77 11.35 -4.16 19.97
N LEU A 78 11.46 -3.14 19.12
CA LEU A 78 10.30 -2.50 18.49
C LEU A 78 9.59 -3.46 17.53
N LEU A 79 10.34 -4.25 16.75
CA LEU A 79 9.77 -5.25 15.85
C LEU A 79 9.05 -6.37 16.61
N GLU A 80 9.66 -6.89 17.67
CA GLU A 80 9.04 -7.90 18.53
C GLU A 80 7.74 -7.37 19.16
N TYR A 81 7.73 -6.14 19.63
CA TYR A 81 6.55 -5.51 20.20
C TYR A 81 5.44 -5.37 19.13
N ALA A 82 5.78 -4.93 17.92
CA ALA A 82 4.85 -4.78 16.81
C ALA A 82 4.23 -6.13 16.39
N VAL A 83 5.05 -7.17 16.27
CA VAL A 83 4.57 -8.53 15.97
C VAL A 83 3.65 -9.04 17.07
N ASN A 84 4.04 -8.88 18.34
CA ASN A 84 3.21 -9.29 19.48
C ASN A 84 1.89 -8.53 19.54
N TYR A 85 1.90 -7.21 19.24
CA TYR A 85 0.68 -6.43 19.11
C TYR A 85 -0.26 -7.01 18.05
N LEU A 86 0.23 -7.27 16.84
CA LEU A 86 -0.58 -7.87 15.77
C LEU A 86 -1.09 -9.26 16.17
N ARG A 87 -0.25 -10.10 16.80
CA ARG A 87 -0.67 -11.42 17.32
C ARG A 87 -1.78 -11.31 18.35
N SER A 88 -1.75 -10.30 19.23
CA SER A 88 -2.79 -10.04 20.23
C SER A 88 -4.14 -9.66 19.61
N LYS A 89 -4.14 -9.17 18.35
CA LYS A 89 -5.34 -8.89 17.55
C LYS A 89 -5.85 -10.11 16.76
N GLY A 90 -5.23 -11.28 16.90
CA GLY A 90 -5.60 -12.50 16.17
C GLY A 90 -4.93 -12.66 14.80
N VAL A 91 -3.99 -11.77 14.45
CA VAL A 91 -3.25 -11.87 13.19
C VAL A 91 -2.40 -13.13 13.16
N GLN A 92 -2.53 -13.92 12.11
CA GLN A 92 -1.78 -15.15 11.86
C GLN A 92 -0.61 -14.94 10.91
N THR A 93 -0.74 -13.99 9.99
CA THR A 93 0.30 -13.64 9.02
C THR A 93 0.60 -12.15 9.08
N VAL A 94 1.86 -11.80 9.31
CA VAL A 94 2.32 -10.41 9.32
C VAL A 94 3.10 -10.15 8.03
N GLY A 95 2.65 -9.19 7.22
CA GLY A 95 3.32 -8.73 6.01
C GLY A 95 4.10 -7.44 6.23
N LEU A 96 5.17 -7.25 5.44
CA LEU A 96 5.91 -6.00 5.33
C LEU A 96 6.56 -5.87 3.94
N TYR A 97 6.94 -4.66 3.60
CA TYR A 97 7.85 -4.39 2.48
C TYR A 97 9.21 -3.95 3.02
N ALA A 98 10.27 -4.64 2.61
CA ALA A 98 11.62 -4.40 3.07
C ALA A 98 12.52 -3.89 1.94
N TYR A 99 13.39 -2.94 2.23
CA TYR A 99 14.53 -2.71 1.36
C TYR A 99 15.38 -3.98 1.25
N PRO A 100 15.90 -4.37 0.07
CA PRO A 100 16.64 -5.64 -0.10
C PRO A 100 17.79 -5.84 0.88
N TYR A 101 18.47 -4.77 1.27
CA TYR A 101 19.56 -4.84 2.25
C TYR A 101 19.08 -5.14 3.69
N LEU A 102 17.77 -5.04 3.98
CA LEU A 102 17.17 -5.38 5.28
C LEU A 102 16.56 -6.78 5.33
N GLU A 103 16.49 -7.53 4.24
CA GLU A 103 15.92 -8.89 4.22
C GLU A 103 16.57 -9.79 5.27
N LYS A 104 17.91 -9.77 5.35
CA LYS A 104 18.66 -10.55 6.35
C LYS A 104 18.32 -10.14 7.79
N TYR A 105 17.95 -8.88 8.01
CA TYR A 105 17.53 -8.43 9.35
C TYR A 105 16.18 -9.04 9.70
N TYR A 106 15.16 -8.91 8.84
CA TYR A 106 13.83 -9.46 9.09
C TYR A 106 13.81 -10.99 9.11
N SER A 107 14.67 -11.66 8.34
CA SER A 107 14.78 -13.12 8.35
C SER A 107 15.21 -13.68 9.71
N LYS A 108 15.95 -12.94 10.53
CA LYS A 108 16.29 -13.34 11.90
C LYS A 108 15.06 -13.47 12.81
N PHE A 109 13.97 -12.80 12.46
CA PHE A 109 12.69 -12.83 13.20
C PHE A 109 11.68 -13.78 12.55
N GLY A 110 12.13 -14.59 11.57
CA GLY A 110 11.28 -15.59 10.91
C GLY A 110 10.51 -15.08 9.70
N PHE A 111 10.69 -13.82 9.29
CA PHE A 111 10.12 -13.34 8.02
C PHE A 111 10.82 -14.01 6.85
N LYS A 112 10.02 -14.38 5.85
CA LYS A 112 10.51 -14.98 4.60
C LYS A 112 10.09 -14.11 3.43
N THR A 113 11.00 -13.95 2.47
CA THR A 113 10.67 -13.37 1.17
C THR A 113 9.74 -14.30 0.41
N VAL A 114 8.93 -13.72 -0.45
CA VAL A 114 8.14 -14.48 -1.43
C VAL A 114 9.06 -14.77 -2.61
N ASP A 115 9.60 -15.99 -2.67
CA ASP A 115 10.71 -16.35 -3.58
C ASP A 115 10.27 -16.65 -5.01
N ASN A 116 8.96 -16.62 -5.31
CA ASN A 116 8.45 -17.00 -6.62
C ASN A 116 8.07 -15.76 -7.43
N ALA A 117 8.69 -15.57 -8.59
CA ALA A 117 8.38 -14.47 -9.52
C ALA A 117 6.88 -14.44 -9.92
N ALA A 118 6.19 -15.61 -9.89
CA ALA A 118 4.76 -15.69 -10.14
C ALA A 118 3.91 -15.15 -8.96
N ASP A 119 4.47 -15.04 -7.75
CA ASP A 119 3.74 -14.80 -6.51
C ASP A 119 3.88 -13.37 -5.96
N ASN A 120 4.13 -12.36 -6.79
CA ASN A 120 4.29 -10.96 -6.34
C ASN A 120 5.40 -10.77 -5.29
N GLY A 121 6.58 -11.35 -5.50
CA GLY A 121 7.67 -11.35 -4.53
C GLY A 121 8.31 -10.00 -4.22
N ALA A 122 8.06 -8.99 -5.06
CA ALA A 122 8.59 -7.64 -4.88
C ALA A 122 7.59 -6.58 -5.32
N LEU A 123 7.78 -5.36 -4.82
CA LEU A 123 7.16 -4.15 -5.37
C LEU A 123 8.21 -3.33 -6.10
N ILE A 124 7.80 -2.75 -7.21
CA ILE A 124 8.55 -1.75 -7.96
C ILE A 124 7.90 -0.40 -7.70
N VAL A 125 8.62 0.51 -7.08
CA VAL A 125 8.17 1.89 -6.91
C VAL A 125 8.40 2.64 -8.21
N MET A 126 7.34 3.18 -8.79
CA MET A 126 7.39 3.94 -10.03
C MET A 126 6.83 5.35 -9.84
N ASN A 127 7.47 6.33 -10.44
CA ASN A 127 7.09 7.74 -10.36
C ASN A 127 6.91 8.34 -11.74
N ASN A 128 5.96 9.28 -11.83
CA ASN A 128 5.84 10.19 -12.97
C ASN A 128 5.68 11.62 -12.43
N SER A 129 6.60 12.50 -12.79
CA SER A 129 6.59 13.89 -12.31
C SER A 129 5.53 14.76 -12.99
N ASN A 130 4.97 14.30 -14.11
CA ASN A 130 3.99 15.07 -14.89
C ASN A 130 3.21 14.11 -15.81
N VAL A 131 2.17 13.48 -15.27
CA VAL A 131 1.35 12.54 -16.03
C VAL A 131 0.75 13.19 -17.26
N GLN A 132 0.98 12.58 -18.43
CA GLN A 132 0.39 12.95 -19.71
C GLN A 132 -0.30 11.72 -20.30
N VAL A 133 -1.53 11.88 -20.73
CA VAL A 133 -2.30 10.80 -21.38
C VAL A 133 -2.92 11.37 -22.66
N ASN A 134 -2.63 10.70 -23.76
CA ASN A 134 -3.34 11.03 -25.01
C ASN A 134 -4.81 10.60 -24.89
N PRO A 135 -5.75 11.45 -25.31
CA PRO A 135 -7.16 11.05 -25.36
C PRO A 135 -7.31 9.79 -26.21
N CYS A 136 -7.87 8.74 -25.61
CA CYS A 136 -8.14 7.51 -26.37
C CYS A 136 -9.22 7.77 -27.42
N SER A 137 -8.90 7.54 -28.69
CA SER A 137 -9.82 7.60 -29.82
C SER A 137 -10.50 6.25 -30.15
N GLY A 138 -10.52 5.30 -29.20
CA GLY A 138 -11.11 3.97 -29.37
C GLY A 138 -12.27 3.72 -28.40
N SER A 139 -13.26 2.92 -28.83
CA SER A 139 -14.27 2.38 -27.92
C SER A 139 -13.61 1.39 -26.96
N SER A 140 -13.63 1.71 -25.66
CA SER A 140 -13.20 0.76 -24.62
C SER A 140 -14.10 -0.48 -24.64
N LEU A 141 -13.50 -1.65 -24.53
CA LEU A 141 -14.23 -2.93 -24.37
C LEU A 141 -14.86 -3.05 -22.97
N PHE A 142 -14.42 -2.22 -22.03
CA PHE A 142 -14.85 -2.25 -20.65
C PHE A 142 -15.51 -0.93 -20.24
N LYS A 143 -16.62 -1.03 -19.53
CA LYS A 143 -17.27 0.12 -18.93
C LYS A 143 -16.57 0.46 -17.63
N VAL A 144 -15.90 1.62 -17.59
CA VAL A 144 -15.26 2.15 -16.37
C VAL A 144 -16.11 3.30 -15.83
N GLU A 145 -16.48 3.23 -14.56
CA GLU A 145 -17.31 4.23 -13.90
C GLU A 145 -16.64 4.69 -12.60
N GLN A 146 -16.86 5.95 -12.24
CA GLN A 146 -16.42 6.44 -10.93
C GLN A 146 -17.29 5.82 -9.84
N PHE A 147 -16.66 5.22 -8.83
CA PHE A 147 -17.37 4.70 -7.66
C PHE A 147 -18.09 5.85 -6.93
N SER A 148 -19.35 5.64 -6.63
CA SER A 148 -20.21 6.64 -6.00
C SER A 148 -21.23 5.96 -5.08
N ALA A 149 -22.04 6.74 -4.36
CA ALA A 149 -23.02 6.22 -3.43
C ALA A 149 -24.11 5.32 -4.05
N GLN A 150 -24.21 5.26 -5.37
CA GLN A 150 -25.13 4.35 -6.08
C GLN A 150 -24.60 2.91 -6.14
N PHE A 151 -23.31 2.69 -5.92
CA PHE A 151 -22.71 1.37 -5.91
C PHE A 151 -22.77 0.76 -4.50
N ASP A 152 -23.07 -0.53 -4.43
CA ASP A 152 -23.02 -1.26 -3.18
C ASP A 152 -21.56 -1.46 -2.75
N PHE A 153 -21.18 -0.79 -1.66
CA PHE A 153 -19.85 -0.92 -1.07
C PHE A 153 -19.48 -2.38 -0.74
N SER A 154 -20.47 -3.21 -0.38
CA SER A 154 -20.21 -4.62 -0.03
C SER A 154 -19.65 -5.42 -1.20
N VAL A 155 -20.01 -5.09 -2.44
CA VAL A 155 -19.47 -5.71 -3.66
C VAL A 155 -17.99 -5.39 -3.80
N LEU A 156 -17.60 -4.11 -3.64
CA LEU A 156 -16.20 -3.69 -3.68
C LEU A 156 -15.39 -4.33 -2.56
N ALA A 157 -15.90 -4.34 -1.34
CA ALA A 157 -15.21 -4.90 -0.18
C ALA A 157 -15.02 -6.42 -0.31
N SER A 158 -16.04 -7.14 -0.80
CA SER A 158 -15.95 -8.57 -1.05
C SER A 158 -14.96 -8.91 -2.16
N PHE A 159 -14.98 -8.12 -3.23
CA PHE A 159 -14.02 -8.27 -4.32
C PHE A 159 -12.58 -8.06 -3.84
N ASP A 160 -12.32 -6.97 -3.12
CA ASP A 160 -11.00 -6.69 -2.56
C ASP A 160 -10.53 -7.81 -1.62
N SER A 161 -11.41 -8.24 -0.71
CA SER A 161 -11.12 -9.31 0.25
C SER A 161 -10.76 -10.63 -0.41
N ALA A 162 -11.40 -10.97 -1.54
CA ALA A 162 -11.12 -12.19 -2.28
C ALA A 162 -9.69 -12.23 -2.84
N PHE A 163 -9.14 -11.08 -3.24
CA PHE A 163 -7.78 -10.97 -3.79
C PHE A 163 -6.72 -10.65 -2.73
N PHE A 164 -7.06 -9.85 -1.73
CA PHE A 164 -6.12 -9.53 -0.65
C PHE A 164 -5.97 -10.68 0.35
N GLY A 165 -7.02 -11.48 0.50
CA GLY A 165 -7.07 -12.61 1.44
C GLY A 165 -7.50 -12.23 2.86
N ALA A 166 -7.96 -10.99 3.08
CA ALA A 166 -8.53 -10.51 4.34
C ALA A 166 -9.45 -9.31 4.11
N ASP A 167 -10.34 -9.04 5.06
CA ASP A 167 -11.27 -7.92 4.99
C ASP A 167 -10.58 -6.57 5.27
N ARG A 168 -10.38 -5.77 4.21
CA ARG A 168 -9.88 -4.40 4.28
C ARG A 168 -10.97 -3.33 4.25
N SER A 169 -12.23 -3.68 4.57
CA SER A 169 -13.37 -2.75 4.52
C SER A 169 -13.15 -1.45 5.30
N LYS A 170 -12.49 -1.52 6.47
CA LYS A 170 -12.14 -0.31 7.25
C LYS A 170 -11.23 0.63 6.49
N LEU A 171 -10.24 0.10 5.76
CA LEU A 171 -9.33 0.88 4.93
C LEU A 171 -10.06 1.49 3.74
N LEU A 172 -10.78 0.68 2.97
CA LEU A 172 -11.51 1.13 1.79
C LEU A 172 -12.55 2.20 2.13
N LYS A 173 -13.32 2.01 3.23
CA LYS A 173 -14.28 3.03 3.70
C LYS A 173 -13.60 4.35 4.02
N SER A 174 -12.49 4.32 4.75
CA SER A 174 -11.76 5.54 5.12
C SER A 174 -11.20 6.24 3.88
N LEU A 175 -10.66 5.50 2.91
CA LEU A 175 -10.16 6.08 1.65
C LEU A 175 -11.27 6.68 0.80
N LEU A 176 -12.44 6.04 0.72
CA LEU A 176 -13.58 6.50 -0.08
C LEU A 176 -14.32 7.69 0.56
N GLN A 177 -14.13 7.95 1.85
CA GLN A 177 -14.69 9.10 2.55
C GLN A 177 -13.92 10.40 2.29
N GLU A 178 -12.66 10.31 1.84
CA GLU A 178 -11.86 11.48 1.51
C GLU A 178 -12.26 12.04 0.13
N PRO A 179 -12.81 13.27 0.06
CA PRO A 179 -13.35 13.82 -1.19
C PRO A 179 -12.32 14.01 -2.31
N SER A 180 -11.04 14.15 -1.96
CA SER A 180 -9.94 14.29 -2.91
C SER A 180 -9.52 12.97 -3.55
N ASN A 181 -9.89 11.84 -2.95
CA ASN A 181 -9.57 10.53 -3.46
C ASN A 181 -10.50 10.13 -4.60
N LEU A 182 -9.96 9.45 -5.60
CA LEU A 182 -10.74 8.94 -6.71
C LEU A 182 -10.76 7.41 -6.66
N CYS A 183 -11.92 6.83 -6.90
CA CYS A 183 -12.08 5.40 -7.11
C CYS A 183 -12.84 5.15 -8.40
N TYR A 184 -12.30 4.30 -9.25
CA TYR A 184 -12.97 3.83 -10.46
C TYR A 184 -13.14 2.32 -10.40
N VAL A 185 -14.27 1.85 -10.94
CA VAL A 185 -14.66 0.43 -10.99
C VAL A 185 -14.93 0.05 -12.43
N SER A 186 -14.70 -1.20 -12.77
CA SER A 186 -15.02 -1.78 -14.07
C SER A 186 -15.83 -3.04 -13.91
N PHE A 187 -16.90 -3.17 -14.69
CA PHE A 187 -17.80 -4.33 -14.70
C PHE A 187 -17.75 -5.04 -16.04
N VAL A 188 -17.92 -6.36 -15.97
CA VAL A 188 -18.21 -7.21 -17.14
C VAL A 188 -19.54 -7.89 -16.88
N GLY A 189 -20.56 -7.49 -17.65
CA GLY A 189 -21.94 -7.77 -17.27
C GLY A 189 -22.29 -7.10 -15.94
N GLU A 190 -22.74 -7.87 -14.98
CA GLU A 190 -23.07 -7.40 -13.62
C GLU A 190 -21.93 -7.66 -12.60
N GLU A 191 -20.86 -8.34 -13.00
CA GLU A 191 -19.77 -8.70 -12.11
C GLU A 191 -18.66 -7.64 -12.11
N LEU A 192 -18.17 -7.28 -10.92
CA LEU A 192 -17.01 -6.42 -10.76
C LEU A 192 -15.76 -7.14 -11.30
N ALA A 193 -15.08 -6.51 -12.24
CA ALA A 193 -13.88 -7.03 -12.89
C ALA A 193 -12.59 -6.41 -12.36
N GLY A 194 -12.69 -5.21 -11.79
CA GLY A 194 -11.55 -4.53 -11.17
C GLY A 194 -11.90 -3.16 -10.62
N TYR A 195 -11.01 -2.63 -9.81
CA TYR A 195 -11.08 -1.25 -9.32
C TYR A 195 -9.69 -0.64 -9.16
N VAL A 196 -9.63 0.69 -9.19
CA VAL A 196 -8.43 1.47 -8.88
C VAL A 196 -8.77 2.62 -7.95
N LEU A 197 -7.87 2.90 -7.01
CA LEU A 197 -7.93 4.03 -6.08
C LEU A 197 -6.76 4.99 -6.32
N SER A 198 -6.97 6.29 -6.09
CA SER A 198 -5.90 7.26 -5.90
C SER A 198 -6.12 8.06 -4.63
N LYS A 199 -5.03 8.38 -3.93
CA LYS A 199 -4.99 9.24 -2.76
C LYS A 199 -4.34 10.55 -3.14
N ASP A 200 -5.04 11.67 -2.93
CA ASP A 200 -4.57 13.01 -3.30
C ASP A 200 -4.56 13.94 -2.08
N PRO A 201 -3.43 14.01 -1.35
CA PRO A 201 -3.28 14.93 -0.22
C PRO A 201 -2.97 16.38 -0.64
N GLY A 202 -3.08 16.71 -1.93
CA GLY A 202 -2.80 18.04 -2.48
C GLY A 202 -1.40 18.23 -3.07
N GLY A 203 -0.56 17.20 -3.05
CA GLY A 203 0.80 17.21 -3.60
C GLY A 203 1.06 16.04 -4.53
N LEU A 204 1.90 15.11 -4.10
CA LEU A 204 2.15 13.84 -4.77
C LEU A 204 0.90 12.96 -4.65
N VAL A 205 0.37 12.53 -5.79
CA VAL A 205 -0.76 11.60 -5.83
C VAL A 205 -0.23 10.18 -5.74
N GLU A 206 -0.77 9.40 -4.84
CA GLU A 206 -0.45 7.98 -4.68
C GLU A 206 -1.55 7.14 -5.34
N VAL A 207 -1.20 6.31 -6.33
CA VAL A 207 -2.13 5.43 -7.03
C VAL A 207 -1.97 3.99 -6.54
N GLY A 208 -2.98 3.49 -5.88
CA GLY A 208 -3.13 2.15 -5.27
C GLY A 208 -4.35 2.14 -4.34
N SER A 209 -5.06 1.06 -4.18
CA SER A 209 -4.94 -0.25 -4.82
C SER A 209 -5.37 -0.22 -6.28
N LEU A 210 -4.77 -1.08 -7.10
CA LEU A 210 -5.35 -1.55 -8.34
C LEU A 210 -5.52 -3.06 -8.20
N VAL A 211 -6.77 -3.51 -8.19
CA VAL A 211 -7.12 -4.92 -8.07
C VAL A 211 -7.99 -5.32 -9.25
N CYS A 212 -7.59 -6.36 -9.97
CA CYS A 212 -8.29 -6.84 -11.16
C CYS A 212 -8.38 -8.37 -11.16
N ARG A 213 -9.38 -8.88 -11.82
CA ARG A 213 -9.48 -10.31 -12.11
C ARG A 213 -8.27 -10.74 -12.94
N PRO A 214 -7.55 -11.81 -12.54
CA PRO A 214 -6.33 -12.26 -13.25
C PRO A 214 -6.60 -12.74 -14.69
N ASP A 215 -7.82 -13.22 -14.97
CA ASP A 215 -8.27 -13.62 -16.29
C ASP A 215 -8.66 -12.46 -17.22
N MET A 216 -8.63 -11.22 -16.71
CA MET A 216 -9.01 -9.99 -17.42
C MET A 216 -7.96 -8.87 -17.23
N PRO A 217 -6.70 -9.08 -17.65
CA PRO A 217 -5.63 -8.10 -17.41
C PRO A 217 -5.86 -6.75 -18.08
N ASP A 218 -6.62 -6.71 -19.19
CA ASP A 218 -6.92 -5.48 -19.92
C ASP A 218 -7.76 -4.48 -19.11
N VAL A 219 -8.50 -4.94 -18.11
CA VAL A 219 -9.26 -4.09 -17.18
C VAL A 219 -8.32 -3.13 -16.44
N ALA A 220 -7.13 -3.58 -16.08
CA ALA A 220 -6.13 -2.76 -15.38
C ALA A 220 -5.70 -1.55 -16.22
N PHE A 221 -5.47 -1.76 -17.53
CA PHE A 221 -5.08 -0.69 -18.43
C PHE A 221 -6.19 0.36 -18.58
N GLU A 222 -7.44 -0.08 -18.75
CA GLU A 222 -8.57 0.83 -18.89
C GLU A 222 -8.85 1.64 -17.61
N LEU A 223 -8.78 1.01 -16.45
CA LEU A 223 -8.90 1.69 -15.17
C LEU A 223 -7.82 2.76 -14.99
N LEU A 224 -6.56 2.44 -15.29
CA LEU A 224 -5.46 3.39 -15.19
C LEU A 224 -5.59 4.52 -16.22
N ARG A 225 -6.00 4.23 -17.46
CA ARG A 225 -6.21 5.27 -18.48
C ARG A 225 -7.25 6.29 -18.03
N VAL A 226 -8.40 5.82 -17.52
CA VAL A 226 -9.47 6.71 -17.04
C VAL A 226 -9.00 7.51 -15.82
N LEU A 227 -8.32 6.87 -14.87
CA LEU A 227 -7.80 7.57 -13.70
C LEU A 227 -6.75 8.62 -14.09
N PHE A 228 -5.79 8.29 -14.95
CA PHE A 228 -4.71 9.20 -15.35
C PHE A 228 -5.22 10.39 -16.16
N GLN A 229 -6.34 10.28 -16.88
CA GLN A 229 -6.99 11.44 -17.50
C GLN A 229 -7.44 12.49 -16.46
N ARG A 230 -7.75 12.06 -15.23
CA ARG A 230 -8.10 12.97 -14.12
C ARG A 230 -6.85 13.51 -13.40
N LEU A 231 -5.70 12.88 -13.60
CA LEU A 231 -4.43 13.21 -12.96
C LEU A 231 -3.43 13.88 -13.91
N VAL A 232 -3.90 14.39 -15.06
CA VAL A 232 -3.05 15.14 -16.00
C VAL A 232 -2.36 16.31 -15.29
N ASN A 233 -1.07 16.50 -15.56
CA ASN A 233 -0.18 17.50 -14.92
C ASN A 233 0.05 17.27 -13.41
N ARG A 234 -0.30 16.10 -12.86
CA ARG A 234 0.02 15.75 -11.46
C ARG A 234 1.28 14.91 -11.38
N GLN A 235 1.93 14.99 -10.24
CA GLN A 235 2.97 14.06 -9.85
C GLN A 235 2.33 12.81 -9.26
N VAL A 236 2.72 11.64 -9.74
CA VAL A 236 2.13 10.36 -9.34
C VAL A 236 3.22 9.39 -8.92
N VAL A 237 2.96 8.67 -7.82
CA VAL A 237 3.71 7.48 -7.38
C VAL A 237 2.77 6.27 -7.33
N LEU A 238 3.29 5.09 -7.62
CA LEU A 238 2.58 3.83 -7.50
C LEU A 238 3.52 2.67 -7.15
N TYR A 239 2.95 1.60 -6.62
CA TYR A 239 3.67 0.44 -6.10
C TYR A 239 3.27 -0.81 -6.88
N LEU A 240 3.97 -1.06 -7.98
CA LEU A 240 3.67 -2.11 -8.94
C LEU A 240 4.16 -3.47 -8.42
N SER A 241 3.31 -4.48 -8.44
CA SER A 241 3.72 -5.88 -8.22
C SER A 241 4.66 -6.35 -9.32
N SER A 242 5.80 -6.92 -8.96
CA SER A 242 6.90 -7.25 -9.89
C SER A 242 6.56 -8.27 -10.96
N ASN A 243 5.49 -9.05 -10.78
CA ASN A 243 4.99 -10.00 -11.78
C ASN A 243 4.12 -9.34 -12.89
N GLN A 244 3.79 -8.07 -12.75
CA GLN A 244 2.95 -7.32 -13.69
C GLN A 244 3.75 -6.74 -14.87
N VAL A 245 4.49 -7.60 -15.59
CA VAL A 245 5.47 -7.21 -16.63
C VAL A 245 4.82 -6.38 -17.76
N VAL A 246 3.62 -6.77 -18.19
CA VAL A 246 2.92 -6.06 -19.29
C VAL A 246 2.42 -4.70 -18.81
N LEU A 247 1.92 -4.63 -17.57
CA LEU A 247 1.51 -3.36 -16.96
C LEU A 247 2.70 -2.44 -16.71
N GLU A 248 3.85 -2.99 -16.35
CA GLU A 248 5.11 -2.25 -16.24
C GLU A 248 5.48 -1.59 -17.58
N ALA A 249 5.46 -2.34 -18.68
CA ALA A 249 5.75 -1.81 -20.01
C ALA A 249 4.80 -0.66 -20.38
N PHE A 250 3.50 -0.82 -20.12
CA PHE A 250 2.50 0.22 -20.33
C PHE A 250 2.79 1.49 -19.50
N LEU A 251 3.17 1.35 -18.24
CA LEU A 251 3.51 2.49 -17.38
C LEU A 251 4.77 3.21 -17.87
N LEU A 252 5.79 2.46 -18.33
CA LEU A 252 7.00 3.04 -18.92
C LEU A 252 6.67 3.84 -20.19
N GLU A 253 5.77 3.36 -21.04
CA GLU A 253 5.31 4.09 -22.23
C GLU A 253 4.58 5.41 -21.87
N LEU A 254 3.90 5.44 -20.70
CA LEU A 254 3.27 6.66 -20.16
C LEU A 254 4.27 7.59 -19.45
N GLY A 255 5.57 7.29 -19.48
CA GLY A 255 6.63 8.11 -18.90
C GLY A 255 6.86 7.90 -17.41
N PHE A 256 6.33 6.83 -16.82
CA PHE A 256 6.72 6.45 -15.47
C PHE A 256 8.16 5.94 -15.46
N MET A 257 8.87 6.22 -14.38
CA MET A 257 10.26 5.77 -14.16
C MET A 257 10.32 4.88 -12.93
N LYS A 258 11.11 3.81 -12.99
CA LYS A 258 11.42 2.99 -11.81
C LYS A 258 12.35 3.76 -10.88
N SER A 259 12.03 3.80 -9.59
CA SER A 259 12.88 4.40 -8.56
C SER A 259 13.69 3.35 -7.82
N PHE A 260 13.01 2.43 -7.17
CA PHE A 260 13.62 1.32 -6.44
C PHE A 260 12.64 0.16 -6.31
N SER A 261 13.13 -0.96 -5.78
CA SER A 261 12.30 -2.14 -5.49
C SER A 261 12.36 -2.49 -4.02
N LEU A 262 11.29 -3.10 -3.54
CA LEU A 262 11.15 -3.59 -2.16
C LEU A 262 10.78 -5.06 -2.19
N SER A 263 11.36 -5.83 -1.29
CA SER A 263 11.04 -7.24 -1.11
C SER A 263 9.78 -7.36 -0.24
N ARG A 264 8.82 -8.16 -0.69
CA ARG A 264 7.66 -8.54 0.11
C ARG A 264 8.05 -9.67 1.02
N MET A 265 7.81 -9.52 2.32
CA MET A 265 8.15 -10.54 3.31
C MET A 265 6.97 -10.84 4.22
N PHE A 266 6.83 -12.10 4.63
CA PHE A 266 5.81 -12.55 5.57
C PHE A 266 6.39 -13.33 6.75
N LEU A 267 5.82 -13.09 7.92
CA LEU A 267 5.96 -13.93 9.11
C LEU A 267 4.67 -14.71 9.30
N GLY A 268 4.71 -16.00 9.08
CA GLY A 268 3.56 -16.89 8.99
C GLY A 268 3.39 -17.46 7.59
N GLU A 269 2.19 -17.91 7.25
CA GLU A 269 1.88 -18.44 5.92
C GLU A 269 1.87 -17.28 4.89
N SER A 270 2.62 -17.44 3.80
CA SER A 270 2.59 -16.47 2.70
C SER A 270 1.21 -16.51 2.02
N LYS A 271 0.59 -15.34 1.88
CA LYS A 271 -0.66 -15.20 1.12
C LYS A 271 -0.34 -14.74 -0.29
N ILE A 272 -0.76 -15.52 -1.27
CA ILE A 272 -0.62 -15.18 -2.69
C ILE A 272 -1.75 -14.20 -3.04
N GLN A 273 -1.38 -13.07 -3.62
CA GLN A 273 -2.31 -11.97 -3.95
C GLN A 273 -2.33 -11.76 -5.47
N THR A 274 -2.82 -12.74 -6.21
CA THR A 274 -2.70 -12.79 -7.69
C THR A 274 -3.41 -11.66 -8.43
N GLY A 275 -4.49 -11.12 -7.87
CA GLY A 275 -5.28 -10.04 -8.49
C GLY A 275 -4.79 -8.63 -8.14
N ILE A 276 -3.81 -8.48 -7.24
CA ILE A 276 -3.30 -7.16 -6.84
C ILE A 276 -2.19 -6.73 -7.79
N CYS A 277 -2.51 -5.78 -8.66
CA CYS A 277 -1.57 -5.19 -9.61
C CYS A 277 -0.74 -4.07 -8.97
N LEU A 278 -1.41 -3.18 -8.20
CA LEU A 278 -0.75 -2.14 -7.40
C LEU A 278 -1.13 -2.31 -5.93
N ALA A 279 -0.13 -2.26 -5.05
CA ALA A 279 -0.39 -2.21 -3.60
C ALA A 279 -1.06 -0.89 -3.22
N GLU A 280 -1.79 -0.89 -2.09
CA GLU A 280 -2.45 0.33 -1.59
C GLU A 280 -1.41 1.32 -1.07
N SER A 281 -0.45 0.83 -0.29
CA SER A 281 0.67 1.62 0.23
C SER A 281 1.80 0.70 0.67
N LEU A 282 2.93 1.28 1.07
CA LEU A 282 4.07 0.53 1.60
C LEU A 282 3.89 0.10 3.06
N GLU A 283 2.99 0.73 3.80
CA GLU A 283 2.78 0.45 5.22
C GLU A 283 1.49 -0.34 5.53
N ARG A 284 0.61 -0.59 4.54
CA ARG A 284 -0.69 -1.25 4.75
C ARG A 284 -0.99 -2.40 3.76
N GLY A 285 -0.13 -2.60 2.77
CA GLY A 285 -0.21 -3.72 1.82
C GLY A 285 -1.02 -3.49 0.55
#